data_4e56e9f227bc758646d2632f52b08efc
#
_entry.id   4e56e9f227bc758646d2632f52b08efc
#
_cell.length_a   1.000
_cell.length_b   1.000
_cell.length_c   1.000
_cell.angle_alpha   90.00
_cell.angle_beta   90.00
_cell.angle_gamma   90.00
#
_symmetry.space_group_name_H-M   'P 1'
#
loop_
_entity.id
_entity.type
_entity.pdbx_description
1 polymer ?
#
loop_
_entity_poly.entity_id
_entity_poly.type
_entity_poly.pdbx_seq_one_letter_code
_entity_poly.pdbx_strand_id
1 'polypeptide(L)'
;MLISRQERARICSDTELGAGNVLQRLRAYERPLDETVVHTDRTWRAPDGSRPEVLTLGQLYEAVEAYAGWYTAHGVRPRDPVAIHSSSATEFAVNFLALTSIGAVPSFVNGNLSPEIAREYVRRQGAVGAFTDEAHREVLTGDAGGEGGAGGEGGADGSGGRGLGLGFHLTAADVHPEHRASLPPSYPYRHDPTDPVLISHSSGTTGLPKGVPHTHRTLMYAQLHRLRFSTGADMERTLVGLPGAHNAMVATLLYCLLLRTDLKLLSSQRGTDVLDAVEAFRPTTVLAFAGTFGEMAAEDLTARDLSSVQVWFNTGDAAHEAHIRALVQHGSRIEIRRDLSRVRVEGSVFVDGLGSSEAGYSVFHNRHTKDTSAYSRCVGKPISFAEAAVLAEDGGPLPPGRIGRLGLKSPTLTPGYWNDSLTWHRMRLGGYWLTGDLAHQDEEGNFYHLDRAPDAIRTPAGIVFSTRTEELLLAALPELSDCTVVGIAPEGVRADWDGDGEAEAYALLQLADELADERTDERTDELADTSATGAGVDEEWTGRVNAVLTAAGFPPVTRALRMKAGDVAKGATGKVLKRVMRDRFAADTAAAVAAEEQHA
;
A
#
# COMPACT_ATOMS: atom_id res chain seq x y z
N MET A 1 24.84 -12.17 -12.84
CA MET A 1 24.96 -10.70 -12.59
C MET A 1 23.98 -10.05 -13.53
N LEU A 2 22.98 -9.37 -12.99
CA LEU A 2 21.85 -8.82 -13.76
C LEU A 2 22.31 -7.75 -14.77
N ILE A 3 23.13 -6.80 -14.32
CA ILE A 3 23.78 -5.81 -15.19
C ILE A 3 25.27 -5.72 -14.88
N SER A 4 26.09 -5.40 -15.89
CA SER A 4 27.52 -5.19 -15.72
C SER A 4 27.83 -3.91 -14.90
N ARG A 5 29.06 -3.81 -14.37
CA ARG A 5 29.51 -2.57 -13.69
C ARG A 5 29.48 -1.37 -14.64
N GLN A 6 29.78 -1.57 -15.92
CA GLN A 6 29.79 -0.53 -16.94
C GLN A 6 28.36 -0.03 -17.23
N GLU A 7 27.41 -0.93 -17.44
CA GLU A 7 25.99 -0.59 -17.63
C GLU A 7 25.45 0.17 -16.41
N ARG A 8 25.75 -0.31 -15.20
CA ARG A 8 25.37 0.37 -13.97
C ARG A 8 25.94 1.78 -13.89
N ALA A 9 27.22 1.97 -14.20
CA ALA A 9 27.84 3.28 -14.21
C ALA A 9 27.18 4.20 -15.25
N ARG A 10 26.88 3.68 -16.45
CA ARG A 10 26.16 4.41 -17.52
C ARG A 10 24.78 4.87 -17.04
N ILE A 11 23.98 3.97 -16.46
CA ILE A 11 22.65 4.28 -15.95
C ILE A 11 22.72 5.33 -14.82
N CYS A 12 23.61 5.14 -13.84
CA CYS A 12 23.75 6.04 -12.69
C CYS A 12 24.31 7.43 -13.04
N SER A 13 24.98 7.58 -14.17
CA SER A 13 25.51 8.87 -14.66
C SER A 13 24.56 9.58 -15.62
N ASP A 14 23.48 8.95 -16.02
CA ASP A 14 22.50 9.53 -16.94
C ASP A 14 21.64 10.57 -16.23
N THR A 15 21.88 11.84 -16.52
CA THR A 15 21.19 12.99 -15.91
C THR A 15 19.78 13.22 -16.48
N GLU A 16 19.46 12.60 -17.63
CA GLU A 16 18.13 12.69 -18.24
C GLU A 16 17.18 11.58 -17.77
N LEU A 17 17.73 10.53 -17.11
CA LEU A 17 16.94 9.40 -16.64
C LEU A 17 16.07 9.80 -15.45
N GLY A 18 14.78 9.54 -15.57
CA GLY A 18 13.80 9.66 -14.51
C GLY A 18 12.62 8.72 -14.73
N ALA A 19 11.62 8.78 -13.86
CA ALA A 19 10.54 7.82 -13.87
C ALA A 19 9.67 7.85 -15.14
N GLY A 20 9.51 9.01 -15.77
CA GLY A 20 8.66 9.18 -16.94
C GLY A 20 9.30 8.74 -18.27
N ASN A 21 10.59 8.37 -18.30
CA ASN A 21 11.28 8.04 -19.55
C ASN A 21 12.16 6.79 -19.49
N VAL A 22 11.98 5.93 -18.49
CA VAL A 22 12.82 4.72 -18.33
C VAL A 22 12.85 3.89 -19.61
N LEU A 23 11.69 3.62 -20.19
CA LEU A 23 11.57 2.78 -21.39
C LEU A 23 12.36 3.37 -22.57
N GLN A 24 12.27 4.69 -22.80
CA GLN A 24 12.98 5.40 -23.86
C GLN A 24 14.51 5.40 -23.61
N ARG A 25 14.92 5.48 -22.32
CA ARG A 25 16.35 5.39 -21.96
C ARG A 25 16.89 3.97 -22.16
N LEU A 26 16.11 2.91 -21.90
CA LEU A 26 16.50 1.53 -22.23
C LEU A 26 16.76 1.34 -23.72
N ARG A 27 15.95 1.98 -24.60
CA ARG A 27 16.21 2.00 -26.05
C ARG A 27 17.53 2.70 -26.38
N ALA A 28 17.80 3.85 -25.74
CA ALA A 28 19.06 4.57 -25.88
C ALA A 28 20.27 3.81 -25.32
N TYR A 29 20.05 2.86 -24.39
CA TYR A 29 21.07 1.93 -23.90
C TYR A 29 21.25 0.71 -24.79
N GLU A 30 20.49 0.60 -25.89
CA GLU A 30 20.56 -0.50 -26.88
C GLU A 30 20.26 -1.88 -26.24
N ARG A 31 19.26 -1.93 -25.34
CA ARG A 31 18.84 -3.17 -24.69
C ARG A 31 18.21 -4.13 -25.71
N PRO A 32 18.49 -5.45 -25.63
CA PRO A 32 17.89 -6.44 -26.52
C PRO A 32 16.36 -6.43 -26.47
N LEU A 33 15.71 -6.42 -27.63
CA LEU A 33 14.24 -6.36 -27.72
C LEU A 33 13.56 -7.69 -27.37
N ASP A 34 14.28 -8.80 -27.47
CA ASP A 34 13.84 -10.14 -27.12
C ASP A 34 14.01 -10.46 -25.62
N GLU A 35 14.57 -9.53 -24.85
CA GLU A 35 14.71 -9.67 -23.40
C GLU A 35 13.34 -9.76 -22.72
N THR A 36 13.11 -10.81 -21.92
CA THR A 36 11.94 -10.91 -21.04
C THR A 36 11.99 -9.84 -19.96
N VAL A 37 10.90 -9.11 -19.77
CA VAL A 37 10.82 -7.99 -18.80
C VAL A 37 9.69 -8.14 -17.81
N VAL A 38 8.52 -8.69 -18.20
CA VAL A 38 7.36 -8.82 -17.31
C VAL A 38 6.64 -10.14 -17.57
N HIS A 39 6.34 -10.87 -16.48
CA HIS A 39 5.37 -11.97 -16.48
C HIS A 39 4.03 -11.44 -15.94
N THR A 40 2.97 -11.70 -16.68
CA THR A 40 1.59 -11.34 -16.30
C THR A 40 0.95 -12.50 -15.53
N ASP A 41 -0.07 -12.21 -14.74
CA ASP A 41 -0.82 -13.24 -14.01
C ASP A 41 -2.25 -13.40 -14.53
N ARG A 42 -2.73 -12.42 -15.25
CA ARG A 42 -4.07 -12.39 -15.85
C ARG A 42 -3.97 -12.27 -17.35
N THR A 43 -5.02 -12.72 -18.00
CA THR A 43 -5.16 -12.59 -19.44
C THR A 43 -5.23 -11.11 -19.81
N TRP A 44 -4.09 -10.53 -20.14
CA TRP A 44 -4.01 -9.18 -20.71
C TRP A 44 -4.09 -9.22 -22.22
N ARG A 45 -4.90 -8.37 -22.83
CA ARG A 45 -5.01 -8.25 -24.27
C ARG A 45 -4.02 -7.21 -24.78
N ALA A 46 -3.02 -7.64 -25.53
CA ALA A 46 -2.10 -6.75 -26.23
C ALA A 46 -2.80 -6.04 -27.41
N PRO A 47 -2.27 -4.89 -27.88
CA PRO A 47 -2.84 -4.15 -29.01
C PRO A 47 -3.02 -4.96 -30.29
N ASP A 48 -2.16 -5.95 -30.54
CA ASP A 48 -2.26 -6.89 -31.69
C ASP A 48 -3.33 -7.98 -31.51
N GLY A 49 -4.05 -7.96 -30.38
CA GLY A 49 -5.06 -8.95 -30.02
C GLY A 49 -4.52 -10.21 -29.36
N SER A 50 -3.21 -10.39 -29.28
CA SER A 50 -2.58 -11.52 -28.57
C SER A 50 -2.77 -11.41 -27.05
N ARG A 51 -2.49 -12.51 -26.35
CA ARG A 51 -2.61 -12.59 -24.89
C ARG A 51 -1.33 -13.20 -24.30
N PRO A 52 -0.22 -12.46 -24.31
CA PRO A 52 1.04 -12.99 -23.85
C PRO A 52 1.03 -13.16 -22.31
N GLU A 53 1.56 -14.29 -21.83
CA GLU A 53 1.85 -14.52 -20.41
C GLU A 53 3.17 -13.86 -20.01
N VAL A 54 4.02 -13.59 -20.99
CA VAL A 54 5.34 -12.99 -20.81
C VAL A 54 5.54 -11.91 -21.85
N LEU A 55 5.96 -10.73 -21.41
CA LEU A 55 6.30 -9.62 -22.30
C LEU A 55 7.81 -9.51 -22.48
N THR A 56 8.24 -9.47 -23.72
CA THR A 56 9.58 -9.00 -24.07
C THR A 56 9.65 -7.48 -24.07
N LEU A 57 10.86 -6.94 -24.02
CA LEU A 57 11.07 -5.49 -24.11
C LEU A 57 10.49 -4.91 -25.41
N GLY A 58 10.63 -5.63 -26.54
CA GLY A 58 10.04 -5.24 -27.83
C GLY A 58 8.52 -5.17 -27.77
N GLN A 59 7.86 -6.20 -27.26
CA GLN A 59 6.40 -6.22 -27.08
C GLN A 59 5.92 -5.11 -26.15
N LEU A 60 6.69 -4.83 -25.08
CA LEU A 60 6.36 -3.72 -24.18
C LEU A 60 6.46 -2.36 -24.88
N TYR A 61 7.48 -2.13 -25.73
CA TYR A 61 7.57 -0.92 -26.56
C TYR A 61 6.36 -0.78 -27.51
N GLU A 62 6.01 -1.85 -28.22
CA GLU A 62 4.89 -1.84 -29.17
C GLU A 62 3.58 -1.51 -28.47
N ALA A 63 3.33 -2.13 -27.33
CA ALA A 63 2.15 -1.86 -26.53
C ALA A 63 2.11 -0.40 -26.04
N VAL A 64 3.19 0.06 -25.42
CA VAL A 64 3.28 1.44 -24.88
C VAL A 64 3.09 2.49 -25.98
N GLU A 65 3.69 2.30 -27.14
CA GLU A 65 3.54 3.24 -28.28
C GLU A 65 2.11 3.22 -28.84
N ALA A 66 1.44 2.07 -28.88
CA ALA A 66 0.04 1.98 -29.32
C ALA A 66 -0.91 2.70 -28.35
N TYR A 67 -0.77 2.47 -27.05
CA TYR A 67 -1.54 3.18 -26.01
C TYR A 67 -1.27 4.69 -26.03
N ALA A 68 0.00 5.10 -26.11
CA ALA A 68 0.39 6.50 -26.18
C ALA A 68 -0.20 7.20 -27.41
N GLY A 69 -0.18 6.54 -28.57
CA GLY A 69 -0.79 7.03 -29.81
C GLY A 69 -2.31 7.13 -29.71
N TRP A 70 -2.97 6.15 -29.09
CA TRP A 70 -4.41 6.21 -28.83
C TRP A 70 -4.77 7.43 -27.98
N TYR A 71 -4.08 7.63 -26.85
CA TYR A 71 -4.30 8.79 -25.98
C TYR A 71 -4.09 10.11 -26.71
N THR A 72 -3.04 10.21 -27.53
CA THR A 72 -2.77 11.41 -28.34
C THR A 72 -3.90 11.67 -29.35
N ALA A 73 -4.40 10.64 -30.04
CA ALA A 73 -5.52 10.75 -30.99
C ALA A 73 -6.81 11.25 -30.33
N HIS A 74 -6.99 10.98 -29.03
CA HIS A 74 -8.14 11.43 -28.25
C HIS A 74 -7.88 12.74 -27.47
N GLY A 75 -6.83 13.48 -27.86
CA GLY A 75 -6.59 14.85 -27.40
C GLY A 75 -5.91 14.97 -26.04
N VAL A 76 -5.36 13.87 -25.47
CA VAL A 76 -4.56 13.92 -24.25
C VAL A 76 -3.27 14.71 -24.48
N ARG A 77 -3.00 15.66 -23.62
CA ARG A 77 -1.87 16.57 -23.68
C ARG A 77 -0.90 16.34 -22.51
N PRO A 78 0.34 16.88 -22.60
CA PRO A 78 1.23 16.89 -21.45
C PRO A 78 0.57 17.52 -20.21
N ARG A 79 0.77 16.87 -19.07
CA ARG A 79 0.22 17.21 -17.74
C ARG A 79 -1.28 16.95 -17.54
N ASP A 80 -1.99 16.45 -18.53
CA ASP A 80 -3.38 16.01 -18.36
C ASP A 80 -3.44 14.78 -17.44
N PRO A 81 -4.23 14.79 -16.35
CA PRO A 81 -4.48 13.59 -15.57
C PRO A 81 -5.41 12.64 -16.33
N VAL A 82 -5.07 11.36 -16.37
CA VAL A 82 -5.91 10.29 -16.91
C VAL A 82 -6.12 9.24 -15.82
N ALA A 83 -7.39 8.97 -15.47
CA ALA A 83 -7.72 7.97 -14.46
C ALA A 83 -7.46 6.55 -15.00
N ILE A 84 -6.79 5.71 -14.19
CA ILE A 84 -6.58 4.29 -14.48
C ILE A 84 -7.24 3.50 -13.36
N HIS A 85 -8.32 2.78 -13.70
CA HIS A 85 -9.13 2.00 -12.77
C HIS A 85 -9.28 0.57 -13.28
N SER A 86 -8.49 -0.33 -12.75
CA SER A 86 -8.38 -1.72 -13.21
C SER A 86 -8.07 -2.67 -12.06
N SER A 87 -8.36 -3.95 -12.27
CA SER A 87 -7.91 -5.04 -11.41
C SER A 87 -6.57 -5.65 -11.86
N SER A 88 -6.04 -5.26 -13.04
CA SER A 88 -4.83 -5.84 -13.62
C SER A 88 -3.59 -5.00 -13.33
N ALA A 89 -2.59 -5.57 -12.65
CA ALA A 89 -1.31 -4.92 -12.41
C ALA A 89 -0.56 -4.60 -13.72
N THR A 90 -0.72 -5.44 -14.77
CA THR A 90 -0.13 -5.21 -16.10
C THR A 90 -0.73 -3.99 -16.77
N GLU A 91 -2.04 -3.76 -16.66
CA GLU A 91 -2.70 -2.57 -17.22
C GLU A 91 -2.21 -1.27 -16.55
N PHE A 92 -2.03 -1.28 -15.24
CA PHE A 92 -1.41 -0.14 -14.56
C PHE A 92 0.01 0.13 -15.07
N ALA A 93 0.83 -0.91 -15.26
CA ALA A 93 2.20 -0.78 -15.74
C ALA A 93 2.26 -0.22 -17.18
N VAL A 94 1.47 -0.76 -18.09
CA VAL A 94 1.45 -0.31 -19.51
C VAL A 94 0.92 1.12 -19.62
N ASN A 95 -0.18 1.44 -18.93
CA ASN A 95 -0.76 2.79 -18.96
C ASN A 95 0.17 3.82 -18.32
N PHE A 96 0.88 3.47 -17.23
CA PHE A 96 1.90 4.33 -16.65
C PHE A 96 2.98 4.70 -17.67
N LEU A 97 3.56 3.70 -18.33
CA LEU A 97 4.63 3.90 -19.31
C LEU A 97 4.13 4.67 -20.56
N ALA A 98 2.90 4.40 -21.00
CA ALA A 98 2.31 5.05 -22.17
C ALA A 98 2.02 6.53 -21.90
N LEU A 99 1.30 6.86 -20.84
CA LEU A 99 0.92 8.23 -20.51
C LEU A 99 2.15 9.10 -20.21
N THR A 100 3.10 8.57 -19.45
CA THR A 100 4.33 9.32 -19.16
C THR A 100 5.17 9.56 -20.42
N SER A 101 5.17 8.64 -21.40
CA SER A 101 5.91 8.80 -22.65
C SER A 101 5.44 9.99 -23.51
N ILE A 102 4.20 10.45 -23.31
CA ILE A 102 3.63 11.66 -23.94
C ILE A 102 3.50 12.84 -22.98
N GLY A 103 4.03 12.71 -21.75
CA GLY A 103 4.01 13.76 -20.72
C GLY A 103 2.70 13.90 -19.95
N ALA A 104 1.71 13.03 -20.19
CA ALA A 104 0.47 12.98 -19.41
C ALA A 104 0.70 12.30 -18.05
N VAL A 105 -0.27 12.45 -17.13
CA VAL A 105 -0.14 12.00 -15.76
C VAL A 105 -1.14 10.89 -15.45
N PRO A 106 -0.72 9.61 -15.37
CA PRO A 106 -1.59 8.55 -14.90
C PRO A 106 -2.02 8.83 -13.46
N SER A 107 -3.35 8.85 -13.23
CA SER A 107 -3.97 8.98 -11.92
C SER A 107 -4.54 7.62 -11.53
N PHE A 108 -3.90 6.95 -10.61
CA PHE A 108 -4.25 5.59 -10.23
C PHE A 108 -5.44 5.55 -9.28
N VAL A 109 -6.43 4.73 -9.61
CA VAL A 109 -7.63 4.46 -8.82
C VAL A 109 -7.56 3.00 -8.38
N ASN A 110 -7.57 2.75 -7.07
CA ASN A 110 -7.55 1.37 -6.57
C ASN A 110 -8.88 0.67 -6.90
N GLY A 111 -8.79 -0.54 -7.49
CA GLY A 111 -9.95 -1.33 -7.92
C GLY A 111 -10.88 -1.77 -6.78
N ASN A 112 -10.39 -1.75 -5.52
CA ASN A 112 -11.17 -2.11 -4.34
C ASN A 112 -11.91 -0.91 -3.69
N LEU A 113 -11.85 0.29 -4.27
CA LEU A 113 -12.63 1.44 -3.78
C LEU A 113 -14.11 1.25 -4.13
N SER A 114 -15.01 1.69 -3.21
CA SER A 114 -16.44 1.73 -3.56
C SER A 114 -16.66 2.66 -4.75
N PRO A 115 -17.70 2.41 -5.56
CA PRO A 115 -18.02 3.25 -6.73
C PRO A 115 -18.11 4.74 -6.42
N GLU A 116 -18.71 5.10 -5.28
CA GLU A 116 -18.89 6.50 -4.85
C GLU A 116 -17.54 7.15 -4.54
N ILE A 117 -16.67 6.44 -3.81
CA ILE A 117 -15.33 6.93 -3.45
C ILE A 117 -14.46 7.05 -4.70
N ALA A 118 -14.52 6.06 -5.61
CA ALA A 118 -13.76 6.07 -6.86
C ALA A 118 -14.16 7.27 -7.74
N ARG A 119 -15.47 7.51 -7.93
CA ARG A 119 -15.98 8.66 -8.70
C ARG A 119 -15.56 10.00 -8.10
N GLU A 120 -15.72 10.15 -6.77
CA GLU A 120 -15.35 11.39 -6.08
C GLU A 120 -13.84 11.63 -6.17
N TYR A 121 -13.03 10.57 -6.03
CA TYR A 121 -11.58 10.65 -6.19
C TYR A 121 -11.22 11.13 -7.61
N VAL A 122 -11.74 10.48 -8.66
CA VAL A 122 -11.48 10.84 -10.07
C VAL A 122 -11.90 12.29 -10.36
N ARG A 123 -13.06 12.74 -9.84
CA ARG A 123 -13.52 14.13 -10.00
C ARG A 123 -12.54 15.12 -9.38
N ARG A 124 -12.02 14.85 -8.17
CA ARG A 124 -11.05 15.72 -7.49
C ARG A 124 -9.71 15.78 -8.21
N GLN A 125 -9.33 14.70 -8.92
CA GLN A 125 -8.10 14.72 -9.71
C GLN A 125 -8.23 15.58 -10.96
N GLY A 126 -9.43 15.87 -11.43
CA GLY A 126 -9.67 16.60 -12.68
C GLY A 126 -9.24 15.80 -13.90
N ALA A 127 -9.46 14.47 -13.88
CA ALA A 127 -9.09 13.59 -14.97
C ALA A 127 -9.84 13.98 -16.27
N VAL A 128 -9.09 14.06 -17.39
CA VAL A 128 -9.65 14.40 -18.71
C VAL A 128 -10.32 13.20 -19.38
N GLY A 129 -9.99 11.98 -18.93
CA GLY A 129 -10.56 10.73 -19.42
C GLY A 129 -10.14 9.58 -18.51
N ALA A 130 -10.61 8.37 -18.81
CA ALA A 130 -10.32 7.18 -18.02
C ALA A 130 -10.00 5.96 -18.89
N PHE A 131 -9.09 5.12 -18.38
CA PHE A 131 -8.92 3.73 -18.75
C PHE A 131 -9.55 2.85 -17.68
N THR A 132 -10.31 1.83 -18.09
CA THR A 132 -10.84 0.81 -17.16
C THR A 132 -10.74 -0.59 -17.79
N ASP A 133 -10.72 -1.61 -16.93
CA ASP A 133 -11.10 -2.96 -17.37
C ASP A 133 -12.64 -3.09 -17.41
N GLU A 134 -13.14 -4.24 -17.90
CA GLU A 134 -14.60 -4.48 -17.99
C GLU A 134 -15.29 -4.47 -16.63
N ALA A 135 -14.61 -4.94 -15.57
CA ALA A 135 -15.18 -5.01 -14.21
C ALA A 135 -15.44 -3.62 -13.62
N HIS A 136 -14.63 -2.62 -14.00
CA HIS A 136 -14.70 -1.26 -13.46
C HIS A 136 -15.35 -0.24 -14.43
N ARG A 137 -15.78 -0.69 -15.60
CA ARG A 137 -16.31 0.21 -16.64
C ARG A 137 -17.50 1.02 -16.13
N GLU A 138 -18.50 0.38 -15.57
CA GLU A 138 -19.72 1.03 -15.09
C GLU A 138 -19.47 1.95 -13.89
N VAL A 139 -18.42 1.68 -13.11
CA VAL A 139 -18.05 2.51 -11.94
C VAL A 139 -17.80 3.95 -12.36
N LEU A 140 -17.15 4.20 -13.48
CA LEU A 140 -16.80 5.56 -13.94
C LEU A 140 -17.74 6.11 -15.01
N THR A 141 -18.48 5.25 -15.76
CA THR A 141 -19.38 5.66 -16.84
C THR A 141 -20.85 5.68 -16.47
N GLY A 142 -21.27 4.89 -15.46
CA GLY A 142 -22.67 4.79 -15.04
C GLY A 142 -23.17 6.11 -14.47
N ASP A 143 -24.37 6.52 -14.88
CA ASP A 143 -25.15 7.50 -14.14
C ASP A 143 -25.39 6.93 -12.74
N ALA A 144 -25.35 7.80 -11.73
CA ALA A 144 -25.77 7.41 -10.38
C ALA A 144 -27.24 6.99 -10.46
N GLY A 145 -27.47 5.70 -10.68
CA GLY A 145 -28.79 5.10 -10.83
C GLY A 145 -29.59 5.24 -9.53
N GLY A 146 -30.24 6.36 -9.36
CA GLY A 146 -31.38 6.50 -8.48
C GLY A 146 -32.58 5.94 -9.21
N GLU A 147 -33.03 4.72 -8.87
CA GLU A 147 -34.36 4.26 -9.26
C GLU A 147 -35.42 5.23 -8.74
N GLY A 148 -36.20 5.71 -9.65
CA GLY A 148 -37.51 6.27 -9.64
C GLY A 148 -38.15 6.75 -8.33
N GLY A 149 -38.21 8.03 -8.19
CA GLY A 149 -39.19 8.74 -7.41
C GLY A 149 -39.64 9.98 -8.17
N ALA A 150 -40.72 9.84 -8.94
CA ALA A 150 -41.39 11.00 -9.53
C ALA A 150 -42.00 11.89 -8.41
N GLY A 151 -41.66 13.19 -8.44
CA GLY A 151 -42.42 14.24 -7.80
C GLY A 151 -41.82 14.82 -6.50
N GLY A 152 -41.17 15.98 -6.62
CA GLY A 152 -40.78 16.81 -5.48
C GLY A 152 -40.02 18.05 -5.93
N GLU A 153 -40.70 19.19 -5.98
CA GLU A 153 -40.14 20.48 -6.33
C GLU A 153 -39.11 20.97 -5.30
N GLY A 154 -38.02 21.52 -5.74
CA GLY A 154 -37.33 22.68 -5.20
C GLY A 154 -36.52 22.51 -3.93
N GLY A 155 -35.23 22.25 -4.03
CA GLY A 155 -34.22 22.55 -3.03
C GLY A 155 -32.91 22.95 -3.71
N ALA A 156 -32.54 24.23 -3.57
CA ALA A 156 -31.34 24.78 -4.19
C ALA A 156 -30.11 24.53 -3.29
N ASP A 157 -29.51 23.37 -3.44
CA ASP A 157 -28.09 23.15 -3.23
C ASP A 157 -27.58 22.06 -4.22
N GLY A 158 -26.67 22.51 -5.08
CA GLY A 158 -26.33 21.86 -6.35
C GLY A 158 -25.46 20.60 -6.24
N SER A 159 -25.89 19.53 -5.54
CA SER A 159 -25.21 18.23 -5.50
C SER A 159 -25.91 17.12 -6.30
N GLY A 160 -26.77 17.48 -7.26
CA GLY A 160 -27.41 16.55 -8.20
C GLY A 160 -26.42 16.02 -9.24
N GLY A 161 -26.35 14.70 -9.38
CA GLY A 161 -25.47 13.89 -10.20
C GLY A 161 -25.13 14.43 -11.58
N ARG A 162 -24.07 15.22 -11.68
CA ARG A 162 -23.38 15.49 -12.94
C ARG A 162 -22.43 14.34 -13.19
N GLY A 163 -22.51 13.67 -14.33
CA GLY A 163 -21.52 12.70 -14.81
C GLY A 163 -20.10 13.27 -14.64
N LEU A 164 -19.08 12.42 -14.57
CA LEU A 164 -17.67 12.81 -14.30
C LEU A 164 -17.09 13.78 -15.34
N GLY A 165 -17.80 14.03 -16.46
CA GLY A 165 -17.35 14.94 -17.53
C GLY A 165 -16.09 14.46 -18.26
N LEU A 166 -15.84 13.15 -18.25
CA LEU A 166 -14.70 12.53 -18.94
C LEU A 166 -14.85 12.69 -20.46
N GLY A 167 -13.80 13.19 -21.11
CA GLY A 167 -13.77 13.38 -22.56
C GLY A 167 -13.67 12.07 -23.35
N PHE A 168 -13.19 11.00 -22.72
CA PHE A 168 -13.12 9.66 -23.29
C PHE A 168 -13.16 8.58 -22.18
N HIS A 169 -13.50 7.37 -22.63
CA HIS A 169 -13.40 6.15 -21.85
C HIS A 169 -12.74 5.06 -22.70
N LEU A 170 -11.65 4.47 -22.20
CA LEU A 170 -10.80 3.52 -22.91
C LEU A 170 -10.79 2.18 -22.18
N THR A 171 -10.79 1.10 -22.96
CA THR A 171 -10.46 -0.26 -22.52
C THR A 171 -9.30 -0.83 -23.35
N ALA A 172 -8.72 -1.94 -22.93
CA ALA A 172 -7.67 -2.61 -23.70
C ALA A 172 -8.18 -3.08 -25.09
N ALA A 173 -9.50 -3.26 -25.28
CA ALA A 173 -10.08 -3.66 -26.54
C ALA A 173 -10.05 -2.55 -27.61
N ASP A 174 -9.98 -1.30 -27.19
CA ASP A 174 -9.99 -0.13 -28.07
C ASP A 174 -8.61 0.22 -28.64
N VAL A 175 -7.54 -0.39 -28.10
CA VAL A 175 -6.18 -0.08 -28.51
C VAL A 175 -5.68 -1.07 -29.55
N HIS A 176 -5.18 -0.55 -30.70
CA HIS A 176 -4.68 -1.31 -31.82
C HIS A 176 -3.29 -0.83 -32.27
N PRO A 177 -2.49 -1.66 -32.95
CA PRO A 177 -1.12 -1.31 -33.36
C PRO A 177 -1.02 -0.05 -34.23
N GLU A 178 -2.04 0.22 -35.08
CA GLU A 178 -2.10 1.38 -35.94
C GLU A 178 -2.15 2.73 -35.22
N HIS A 179 -2.57 2.76 -33.95
CA HIS A 179 -2.56 3.98 -33.15
C HIS A 179 -1.16 4.58 -32.97
N ARG A 180 -0.10 3.78 -33.12
CA ARG A 180 1.29 4.27 -33.14
C ARG A 180 1.52 5.40 -34.14
N ALA A 181 0.76 5.43 -35.25
CA ALA A 181 0.85 6.50 -36.22
C ALA A 181 0.36 7.87 -35.71
N SER A 182 -0.37 7.89 -34.58
CA SER A 182 -0.88 9.12 -33.95
C SER A 182 0.07 9.72 -32.91
N LEU A 183 1.26 9.13 -32.71
CA LEU A 183 2.24 9.69 -31.80
C LEU A 183 2.64 11.12 -32.21
N PRO A 184 2.76 12.07 -31.28
CA PRO A 184 3.07 13.45 -31.61
C PRO A 184 4.51 13.56 -32.13
N PRO A 185 4.82 14.57 -32.98
CA PRO A 185 6.20 14.79 -33.46
C PRO A 185 7.23 15.02 -32.34
N SER A 186 6.76 15.44 -31.14
CA SER A 186 7.57 15.63 -29.93
C SER A 186 7.77 14.35 -29.12
N TYR A 187 7.31 13.21 -29.61
CA TYR A 187 7.50 11.92 -28.93
C TYR A 187 8.95 11.45 -29.01
N PRO A 188 9.52 10.91 -27.91
CA PRO A 188 8.96 10.89 -26.56
C PRO A 188 9.04 12.26 -25.87
N TYR A 189 8.11 12.52 -24.94
CA TYR A 189 8.09 13.77 -24.17
C TYR A 189 9.37 13.94 -23.35
N ARG A 190 9.91 15.15 -23.34
CA ARG A 190 11.10 15.49 -22.56
C ARG A 190 10.70 16.07 -21.20
N HIS A 191 10.85 15.28 -20.16
CA HIS A 191 10.48 15.67 -18.80
C HIS A 191 11.47 16.61 -18.15
N ASP A 192 10.94 17.60 -17.43
CA ASP A 192 11.68 18.27 -16.36
C ASP A 192 11.70 17.41 -15.09
N PRO A 193 12.74 17.55 -14.21
CA PRO A 193 12.81 16.78 -12.96
C PRO A 193 11.59 16.92 -12.04
N THR A 194 10.86 18.04 -12.14
CA THR A 194 9.68 18.37 -11.35
C THR A 194 8.36 18.06 -12.02
N ASP A 195 8.36 17.57 -13.27
CA ASP A 195 7.13 17.18 -13.95
C ASP A 195 6.45 16.03 -13.20
N PRO A 196 5.13 16.11 -12.93
CA PRO A 196 4.39 15.01 -12.36
C PRO A 196 4.31 13.86 -13.37
N VAL A 197 4.56 12.64 -12.89
CA VAL A 197 4.55 11.42 -13.72
C VAL A 197 3.60 10.35 -13.18
N LEU A 198 3.05 10.54 -11.98
CA LEU A 198 2.09 9.64 -11.38
C LEU A 198 1.31 10.42 -10.30
N ILE A 199 0.00 10.22 -10.25
CA ILE A 199 -0.81 10.51 -9.07
C ILE A 199 -1.21 9.17 -8.48
N SER A 200 -0.60 8.79 -7.35
CA SER A 200 -1.05 7.69 -6.51
C SER A 200 -2.00 8.23 -5.44
N HIS A 201 -2.55 7.38 -4.60
CA HIS A 201 -3.41 7.82 -3.51
C HIS A 201 -2.86 7.42 -2.14
N SER A 202 -3.20 8.20 -1.11
CA SER A 202 -3.03 7.80 0.27
C SER A 202 -4.02 6.67 0.62
N SER A 203 -3.77 5.93 1.71
CA SER A 203 -4.63 4.80 2.13
C SER A 203 -6.08 5.21 2.48
N GLY A 204 -6.35 6.50 2.65
CA GLY A 204 -7.70 7.00 2.92
C GLY A 204 -8.31 6.55 4.26
N THR A 205 -7.51 6.12 5.23
CA THR A 205 -7.98 5.66 6.55
C THR A 205 -8.84 6.68 7.29
N THR A 206 -8.72 7.96 6.94
CA THR A 206 -9.47 9.07 7.55
C THR A 206 -10.62 9.59 6.66
N GLY A 207 -10.91 8.96 5.54
CA GLY A 207 -11.96 9.38 4.59
C GLY A 207 -11.55 9.19 3.14
N LEU A 208 -11.89 10.17 2.29
CA LEU A 208 -11.57 10.12 0.87
C LEU A 208 -10.04 10.10 0.64
N PRO A 209 -9.52 9.19 -0.20
CA PRO A 209 -8.11 9.17 -0.53
C PRO A 209 -7.63 10.51 -1.11
N LYS A 210 -6.42 10.93 -0.73
CA LYS A 210 -5.79 12.13 -1.30
C LYS A 210 -4.92 11.73 -2.47
N GLY A 211 -4.93 12.53 -3.55
CA GLY A 211 -4.01 12.35 -4.67
C GLY A 211 -2.59 12.75 -4.27
N VAL A 212 -1.65 11.82 -4.44
CA VAL A 212 -0.23 12.01 -4.11
C VAL A 212 0.57 12.05 -5.39
N PRO A 213 0.99 13.22 -5.89
CA PRO A 213 1.78 13.34 -7.10
C PRO A 213 3.22 12.90 -6.86
N HIS A 214 3.76 12.12 -7.78
CA HIS A 214 5.18 11.80 -7.85
C HIS A 214 5.77 12.45 -9.09
N THR A 215 6.97 13.02 -8.95
CA THR A 215 7.65 13.68 -10.06
C THR A 215 8.62 12.73 -10.77
N HIS A 216 9.03 13.13 -11.96
CA HIS A 216 10.06 12.45 -12.76
C HIS A 216 11.31 12.10 -11.92
N ARG A 217 11.71 13.00 -11.02
CA ARG A 217 12.85 12.80 -10.11
C ARG A 217 12.51 12.06 -8.84
N THR A 218 11.41 12.42 -8.13
CA THR A 218 11.14 11.86 -6.79
C THR A 218 10.90 10.36 -6.84
N LEU A 219 10.16 9.86 -7.84
CA LEU A 219 9.86 8.44 -8.00
C LEU A 219 11.09 7.62 -8.41
N MET A 220 12.06 8.24 -9.12
CA MET A 220 13.28 7.57 -9.58
C MET A 220 14.43 7.63 -8.56
N TYR A 221 14.42 8.59 -7.65
CA TYR A 221 15.59 8.87 -6.80
C TYR A 221 16.06 7.64 -6.00
N ALA A 222 15.15 6.97 -5.31
CA ALA A 222 15.49 5.79 -4.52
C ALA A 222 15.99 4.63 -5.39
N GLN A 223 15.46 4.48 -6.60
CA GLN A 223 15.85 3.42 -7.52
C GLN A 223 17.30 3.61 -8.00
N LEU A 224 17.67 4.83 -8.36
CA LEU A 224 19.06 5.17 -8.73
C LEU A 224 20.01 5.03 -7.53
N HIS A 225 19.57 5.43 -6.34
CA HIS A 225 20.36 5.24 -5.13
C HIS A 225 20.63 3.75 -4.86
N ARG A 226 19.59 2.91 -4.92
CA ARG A 226 19.74 1.45 -4.79
C ARG A 226 20.69 0.89 -5.85
N LEU A 227 20.55 1.32 -7.09
CA LEU A 227 21.39 0.87 -8.19
C LEU A 227 22.87 1.18 -7.96
N ARG A 228 23.20 2.29 -7.28
CA ARG A 228 24.59 2.65 -6.93
C ARG A 228 25.21 1.73 -5.88
N PHE A 229 24.43 1.29 -4.89
CA PHE A 229 24.95 0.63 -3.69
C PHE A 229 24.58 -0.86 -3.58
N SER A 230 23.62 -1.36 -4.35
CA SER A 230 23.22 -2.76 -4.35
C SER A 230 23.64 -3.50 -5.63
N THR A 231 23.97 -4.76 -5.51
CA THR A 231 24.18 -5.64 -6.69
C THR A 231 22.88 -6.15 -7.29
N GLY A 232 21.77 -6.05 -6.53
CA GLY A 232 20.46 -6.59 -6.89
C GLY A 232 20.42 -8.14 -6.95
N ALA A 233 21.42 -8.81 -6.38
CA ALA A 233 21.51 -10.27 -6.44
C ALA A 233 20.35 -10.99 -5.74
N ASP A 234 19.73 -10.35 -4.77
CA ASP A 234 18.53 -10.78 -4.08
C ASP A 234 17.23 -10.54 -4.88
N MET A 235 17.30 -9.72 -5.96
CA MET A 235 16.16 -9.38 -6.82
C MET A 235 16.27 -9.99 -8.22
N GLU A 236 16.95 -11.11 -8.36
CA GLU A 236 17.13 -11.78 -9.66
C GLU A 236 15.80 -12.18 -10.30
N ARG A 237 14.86 -12.64 -9.48
CA ARG A 237 13.46 -12.90 -9.83
C ARG A 237 12.57 -12.24 -8.80
N THR A 238 11.75 -11.32 -9.20
CA THR A 238 10.93 -10.51 -8.29
C THR A 238 9.45 -10.76 -8.54
N LEU A 239 8.73 -11.12 -7.49
CA LEU A 239 7.26 -11.22 -7.48
C LEU A 239 6.70 -10.01 -6.74
N VAL A 240 5.77 -9.30 -7.37
CA VAL A 240 5.04 -8.15 -6.79
C VAL A 240 3.59 -8.53 -6.61
N GLY A 241 3.18 -8.78 -5.37
CA GLY A 241 1.81 -9.01 -4.92
C GLY A 241 1.20 -7.76 -4.25
N LEU A 242 1.50 -6.57 -4.80
CA LEU A 242 0.94 -5.30 -4.38
C LEU A 242 -0.19 -4.88 -5.32
N PRO A 243 -1.20 -4.09 -4.85
CA PRO A 243 -2.18 -3.50 -5.75
C PRO A 243 -1.51 -2.75 -6.90
N GLY A 244 -1.99 -2.94 -8.13
CA GLY A 244 -1.45 -2.25 -9.32
C GLY A 244 -1.48 -0.72 -9.19
N ALA A 245 -2.45 -0.20 -8.44
CA ALA A 245 -2.58 1.23 -8.16
C ALA A 245 -1.56 1.78 -7.15
N HIS A 246 -0.74 0.93 -6.51
CA HIS A 246 0.20 1.38 -5.49
C HIS A 246 1.52 1.88 -6.09
N ASN A 247 2.03 3.03 -5.63
CA ASN A 247 3.28 3.62 -6.16
C ASN A 247 4.51 2.70 -6.02
N ALA A 248 4.56 1.82 -5.02
CA ALA A 248 5.65 0.86 -4.86
C ALA A 248 5.68 -0.19 -5.97
N MET A 249 4.53 -0.53 -6.58
CA MET A 249 4.48 -1.38 -7.77
C MET A 249 5.24 -0.72 -8.93
N VAL A 250 4.92 0.55 -9.22
CA VAL A 250 5.60 1.32 -10.28
C VAL A 250 7.09 1.49 -9.98
N ALA A 251 7.45 1.85 -8.74
CA ALA A 251 8.84 2.00 -8.33
C ALA A 251 9.64 0.70 -8.52
N THR A 252 9.02 -0.46 -8.23
CA THR A 252 9.63 -1.76 -8.42
C THR A 252 9.73 -2.12 -9.90
N LEU A 253 8.69 -1.87 -10.70
CA LEU A 253 8.73 -2.03 -12.17
C LEU A 253 9.92 -1.27 -12.77
N LEU A 254 10.06 0.02 -12.44
CA LEU A 254 11.15 0.86 -12.96
C LEU A 254 12.53 0.32 -12.56
N TYR A 255 12.68 -0.10 -11.30
CA TYR A 255 13.92 -0.69 -10.81
C TYR A 255 14.25 -2.02 -11.51
N CYS A 256 13.27 -2.91 -11.67
CA CYS A 256 13.42 -4.19 -12.34
C CYS A 256 13.79 -4.02 -13.82
N LEU A 257 13.16 -3.09 -14.52
CA LEU A 257 13.51 -2.74 -15.90
C LEU A 257 14.97 -2.28 -16.01
N LEU A 258 15.45 -1.43 -15.11
CA LEU A 258 16.84 -0.97 -15.11
C LEU A 258 17.83 -2.08 -14.75
N LEU A 259 17.48 -2.96 -13.83
CA LEU A 259 18.34 -4.00 -13.29
C LEU A 259 18.35 -5.29 -14.12
N ARG A 260 17.46 -5.46 -15.10
CA ARG A 260 17.22 -6.69 -15.89
C ARG A 260 16.71 -7.84 -15.01
N THR A 261 15.81 -7.53 -14.11
CA THR A 261 15.17 -8.52 -13.23
C THR A 261 14.04 -9.20 -13.97
N ASP A 262 13.92 -10.52 -13.79
CA ASP A 262 12.75 -11.28 -14.19
C ASP A 262 11.59 -10.93 -13.24
N LEU A 263 10.63 -10.16 -13.71
CA LEU A 263 9.56 -9.54 -12.89
C LEU A 263 8.22 -10.20 -13.15
N LYS A 264 7.54 -10.67 -12.09
CA LYS A 264 6.14 -11.08 -12.16
C LYS A 264 5.27 -10.05 -11.44
N LEU A 265 4.27 -9.52 -12.14
CA LEU A 265 3.22 -8.69 -11.59
C LEU A 265 2.01 -9.55 -11.28
N LEU A 266 1.62 -9.63 -10.01
CA LEU A 266 0.47 -10.38 -9.54
C LEU A 266 -0.64 -9.40 -9.17
N SER A 267 -1.83 -9.57 -9.75
CA SER A 267 -2.98 -8.71 -9.51
C SER A 267 -3.70 -9.03 -8.21
N SER A 268 -3.63 -10.29 -7.76
CA SER A 268 -4.17 -10.72 -6.48
C SER A 268 -3.24 -10.38 -5.32
N GLN A 269 -3.81 -10.00 -4.18
CA GLN A 269 -3.11 -9.80 -2.91
C GLN A 269 -3.44 -10.89 -1.87
N ARG A 270 -4.23 -11.91 -2.23
CA ARG A 270 -4.56 -13.02 -1.32
C ARG A 270 -3.31 -13.85 -1.02
N GLY A 271 -3.11 -14.20 0.24
CA GLY A 271 -1.94 -14.96 0.69
C GLY A 271 -1.76 -16.29 -0.04
N THR A 272 -2.83 -17.04 -0.29
CA THR A 272 -2.83 -18.30 -1.05
C THR A 272 -2.37 -18.11 -2.49
N ASP A 273 -2.87 -17.06 -3.19
CA ASP A 273 -2.51 -16.80 -4.59
C ASP A 273 -1.03 -16.38 -4.71
N VAL A 274 -0.51 -15.65 -3.70
CA VAL A 274 0.90 -15.29 -3.61
C VAL A 274 1.76 -16.53 -3.38
N LEU A 275 1.35 -17.45 -2.50
CA LEU A 275 2.07 -18.71 -2.27
C LEU A 275 2.10 -19.58 -3.54
N ASP A 276 1.00 -19.73 -4.25
CA ASP A 276 0.92 -20.46 -5.52
C ASP A 276 1.85 -19.83 -6.57
N ALA A 277 1.87 -18.49 -6.64
CA ALA A 277 2.78 -17.77 -7.52
C ALA A 277 4.25 -17.92 -7.13
N VAL A 278 4.57 -18.04 -5.83
CA VAL A 278 5.94 -18.33 -5.34
C VAL A 278 6.39 -19.70 -5.82
N GLU A 279 5.56 -20.73 -5.69
CA GLU A 279 5.90 -22.09 -6.15
C GLU A 279 6.10 -22.14 -7.67
N ALA A 280 5.18 -21.54 -8.43
CA ALA A 280 5.21 -21.56 -9.89
C ALA A 280 6.34 -20.70 -10.49
N PHE A 281 6.52 -19.48 -10.00
CA PHE A 281 7.48 -18.52 -10.55
C PHE A 281 8.87 -18.62 -9.91
N ARG A 282 8.99 -19.19 -8.68
CA ARG A 282 10.25 -19.34 -7.91
C ARG A 282 11.02 -18.02 -7.74
N PRO A 283 10.40 -16.97 -7.18
CA PRO A 283 11.05 -15.67 -6.99
C PRO A 283 12.16 -15.74 -5.94
N THR A 284 13.13 -14.83 -6.05
CA THR A 284 14.12 -14.57 -4.99
C THR A 284 13.64 -13.51 -4.02
N THR A 285 12.80 -12.57 -4.48
CA THR A 285 12.17 -11.53 -3.66
C THR A 285 10.67 -11.47 -3.91
N VAL A 286 9.90 -11.39 -2.83
CA VAL A 286 8.44 -11.22 -2.83
C VAL A 286 8.11 -9.91 -2.15
N LEU A 287 7.37 -9.01 -2.85
CA LEU A 287 6.86 -7.75 -2.29
C LEU A 287 5.36 -7.90 -2.06
N ALA A 288 4.91 -7.66 -0.83
CA ALA A 288 3.49 -7.66 -0.48
C ALA A 288 3.22 -6.74 0.72
N PHE A 289 1.95 -6.58 1.07
CA PHE A 289 1.52 -5.89 2.29
C PHE A 289 1.53 -6.83 3.51
N ALA A 290 1.55 -6.24 4.70
CA ALA A 290 1.51 -6.97 5.97
C ALA A 290 0.32 -7.92 6.07
N GLY A 291 -0.87 -7.51 5.61
CA GLY A 291 -2.06 -8.35 5.59
C GLY A 291 -1.88 -9.62 4.75
N THR A 292 -1.32 -9.49 3.54
CA THR A 292 -0.99 -10.63 2.67
C THR A 292 0.00 -11.59 3.36
N PHE A 293 1.03 -11.05 4.02
CA PHE A 293 1.98 -11.87 4.78
C PHE A 293 1.34 -12.54 5.99
N GLY A 294 0.35 -11.90 6.62
CA GLY A 294 -0.46 -12.50 7.68
C GLY A 294 -1.29 -13.68 7.18
N GLU A 295 -1.98 -13.52 6.04
CA GLU A 295 -2.73 -14.61 5.39
C GLU A 295 -1.81 -15.77 5.00
N MET A 296 -0.61 -15.48 4.44
CA MET A 296 0.38 -16.51 4.13
C MET A 296 0.85 -17.26 5.38
N ALA A 297 1.11 -16.55 6.47
CA ALA A 297 1.58 -17.14 7.73
C ALA A 297 0.52 -18.02 8.42
N ALA A 298 -0.76 -17.86 8.07
CA ALA A 298 -1.86 -18.69 8.55
C ALA A 298 -2.01 -20.02 7.77
N GLU A 299 -1.27 -20.19 6.63
CA GLU A 299 -1.25 -21.43 5.87
C GLU A 299 -0.19 -22.41 6.41
N ASP A 300 -0.32 -23.69 6.04
CA ASP A 300 0.75 -24.68 6.30
C ASP A 300 1.95 -24.45 5.34
N LEU A 301 2.86 -23.58 5.76
CA LEU A 301 4.04 -23.24 5.00
C LEU A 301 5.01 -24.41 4.81
N THR A 302 4.89 -25.48 5.63
CA THR A 302 5.76 -26.67 5.50
C THR A 302 5.37 -27.55 4.32
N ALA A 303 4.13 -27.42 3.84
CA ALA A 303 3.64 -28.10 2.65
C ALA A 303 3.99 -27.38 1.34
N ARG A 304 4.62 -26.20 1.41
CA ARG A 304 4.92 -25.34 0.25
C ARG A 304 6.40 -25.30 -0.12
N ASP A 305 6.73 -25.26 -1.42
CA ASP A 305 8.12 -25.04 -1.88
C ASP A 305 8.48 -23.54 -1.90
N LEU A 306 8.95 -23.05 -0.76
CA LEU A 306 9.42 -21.68 -0.60
C LEU A 306 10.95 -21.55 -0.73
N SER A 307 11.65 -22.60 -1.15
CA SER A 307 13.13 -22.70 -1.16
C SER A 307 13.84 -21.64 -2.00
N SER A 308 13.15 -21.05 -2.99
CA SER A 308 13.71 -19.99 -3.86
C SER A 308 13.79 -18.63 -3.16
N VAL A 309 12.92 -18.37 -2.18
CA VAL A 309 12.78 -17.06 -1.58
C VAL A 309 13.98 -16.70 -0.71
N GLN A 310 14.54 -15.54 -0.95
CA GLN A 310 15.62 -14.95 -0.17
C GLN A 310 15.12 -13.77 0.68
N VAL A 311 14.17 -12.99 0.14
CA VAL A 311 13.66 -11.78 0.78
C VAL A 311 12.14 -11.72 0.67
N TRP A 312 11.49 -11.55 1.81
CA TRP A 312 10.12 -11.05 1.93
C TRP A 312 10.22 -9.55 2.19
N PHE A 313 9.61 -8.73 1.37
CA PHE A 313 9.66 -7.27 1.52
C PHE A 313 8.26 -6.74 1.81
N ASN A 314 8.06 -6.30 3.05
CA ASN A 314 6.83 -5.64 3.49
C ASN A 314 6.90 -4.14 3.26
N THR A 315 5.80 -3.56 2.83
CA THR A 315 5.60 -2.11 2.75
C THR A 315 4.12 -1.76 2.99
N GLY A 316 3.87 -0.52 3.32
CA GLY A 316 2.52 0.04 3.40
C GLY A 316 1.85 -0.07 4.76
N ASP A 317 2.09 -1.12 5.52
CA ASP A 317 1.63 -1.30 6.89
C ASP A 317 2.68 -2.05 7.72
N ALA A 318 2.49 -2.07 9.03
CA ALA A 318 3.41 -2.75 9.93
C ALA A 318 3.13 -4.25 9.95
N ALA A 319 4.15 -5.08 9.74
CA ALA A 319 4.03 -6.52 9.90
C ALA A 319 4.16 -6.93 11.37
N HIS A 320 3.33 -7.88 11.80
CA HIS A 320 3.41 -8.44 13.15
C HIS A 320 4.55 -9.44 13.29
N GLU A 321 5.18 -9.46 14.47
CA GLU A 321 6.30 -10.35 14.79
C GLU A 321 5.97 -11.82 14.52
N ALA A 322 4.77 -12.28 14.90
CA ALA A 322 4.33 -13.66 14.71
C ALA A 322 4.41 -14.08 13.23
N HIS A 323 3.93 -13.23 12.31
CA HIS A 323 3.95 -13.47 10.88
C HIS A 323 5.38 -13.45 10.31
N ILE A 324 6.21 -12.49 10.77
CA ILE A 324 7.62 -12.41 10.39
C ILE A 324 8.35 -13.69 10.80
N ARG A 325 8.15 -14.17 12.04
CA ARG A 325 8.80 -15.38 12.57
C ARG A 325 8.43 -16.62 11.79
N ALA A 326 7.17 -16.75 11.35
CA ALA A 326 6.73 -17.87 10.53
C ALA A 326 7.45 -17.90 9.18
N LEU A 327 7.47 -16.76 8.47
CA LEU A 327 8.01 -16.69 7.10
C LEU A 327 9.53 -16.83 7.03
N VAL A 328 10.30 -16.28 7.98
CA VAL A 328 11.77 -16.32 7.93
C VAL A 328 12.37 -17.70 8.18
N GLN A 329 11.58 -18.69 8.65
CA GLN A 329 12.02 -20.09 8.77
C GLN A 329 12.26 -20.73 7.40
N HIS A 330 11.55 -20.26 6.37
CA HIS A 330 11.54 -20.80 5.03
C HIS A 330 12.49 -20.05 4.09
N GLY A 331 12.84 -20.70 2.94
CA GLY A 331 13.73 -20.11 1.96
C GLY A 331 15.21 -20.19 2.32
N SER A 332 15.98 -19.24 1.80
CA SER A 332 17.43 -19.20 2.03
C SER A 332 17.96 -17.76 1.93
N ARG A 333 19.11 -17.49 2.51
CA ARG A 333 19.78 -16.20 2.36
C ARG A 333 21.28 -16.36 2.12
N ILE A 334 21.90 -15.33 1.57
CA ILE A 334 23.35 -15.29 1.41
C ILE A 334 23.96 -14.54 2.59
N GLU A 335 24.79 -15.23 3.36
CA GLU A 335 25.59 -14.61 4.40
C GLU A 335 27.02 -14.36 3.91
N ILE A 336 27.55 -13.18 4.25
CA ILE A 336 28.95 -12.84 4.00
C ILE A 336 29.72 -13.11 5.28
N ARG A 337 30.61 -14.09 5.24
CA ARG A 337 31.47 -14.43 6.38
C ARG A 337 32.60 -13.40 6.55
N ARG A 338 33.33 -13.49 7.67
CA ARG A 338 34.45 -12.59 7.98
C ARG A 338 35.58 -12.63 6.93
N ASP A 339 35.75 -13.76 6.28
CA ASP A 339 36.70 -13.96 5.16
C ASP A 339 36.17 -13.48 3.80
N LEU A 340 35.04 -12.77 3.80
CA LEU A 340 34.31 -12.31 2.61
C LEU A 340 33.73 -13.42 1.73
N SER A 341 33.79 -14.68 2.14
CA SER A 341 33.11 -15.77 1.45
C SER A 341 31.59 -15.61 1.56
N ARG A 342 30.90 -15.98 0.47
CA ARG A 342 29.43 -15.99 0.42
C ARG A 342 28.93 -17.40 0.65
N VAL A 343 28.12 -17.60 1.68
CA VAL A 343 27.56 -18.90 2.02
C VAL A 343 26.03 -18.78 1.98
N ARG A 344 25.39 -19.72 1.29
CA ARG A 344 23.94 -19.87 1.35
C ARG A 344 23.59 -20.58 2.66
N VAL A 345 22.74 -19.98 3.45
CA VAL A 345 22.22 -20.52 4.71
C VAL A 345 20.71 -20.64 4.61
N GLU A 346 20.14 -21.52 5.41
CA GLU A 346 18.71 -21.76 5.51
C GLU A 346 18.00 -20.58 6.21
N GLY A 347 16.75 -20.35 5.82
CA GLY A 347 15.92 -19.24 6.29
C GLY A 347 16.17 -17.96 5.49
N SER A 348 15.09 -17.28 5.16
CA SER A 348 15.07 -16.04 4.39
C SER A 348 15.28 -14.80 5.28
N VAL A 349 15.21 -13.63 4.65
CA VAL A 349 15.19 -12.33 5.32
C VAL A 349 13.80 -11.72 5.15
N PHE A 350 13.22 -11.22 6.21
CA PHE A 350 12.06 -10.34 6.15
C PHE A 350 12.53 -8.90 6.29
N VAL A 351 12.22 -8.07 5.30
CA VAL A 351 12.48 -6.62 5.34
C VAL A 351 11.18 -5.92 5.64
N ASP A 352 11.07 -5.35 6.83
CA ASP A 352 9.93 -4.53 7.22
C ASP A 352 10.22 -3.07 6.89
N GLY A 353 9.46 -2.51 5.94
CA GLY A 353 9.68 -1.19 5.38
C GLY A 353 8.64 -0.18 5.85
N LEU A 354 9.01 0.78 6.69
CA LEU A 354 8.15 1.91 7.03
C LEU A 354 8.28 3.02 5.99
N GLY A 355 7.15 3.35 5.39
CA GLY A 355 7.00 4.41 4.38
C GLY A 355 5.54 4.75 4.16
N SER A 356 5.29 5.63 3.19
CA SER A 356 3.94 5.99 2.75
C SER A 356 3.96 6.43 1.29
N SER A 357 2.78 6.60 0.69
CA SER A 357 2.68 7.19 -0.66
C SER A 357 3.36 8.56 -0.71
N GLU A 358 3.18 9.38 0.31
CA GLU A 358 3.76 10.72 0.42
C GLU A 358 5.28 10.69 0.55
N ALA A 359 5.84 9.74 1.29
CA ALA A 359 7.29 9.55 1.39
C ALA A 359 7.91 9.07 0.07
N GLY A 360 7.08 8.51 -0.84
CA GLY A 360 7.48 8.02 -2.16
C GLY A 360 8.31 6.74 -2.15
N TYR A 361 8.82 6.37 -0.98
CA TYR A 361 9.62 5.18 -0.75
C TYR A 361 9.58 4.79 0.74
N SER A 362 9.89 3.51 1.06
CA SER A 362 10.10 3.09 2.45
C SER A 362 11.41 3.68 2.97
N VAL A 363 11.31 4.63 3.90
CA VAL A 363 12.48 5.40 4.41
C VAL A 363 13.17 4.73 5.60
N PHE A 364 12.54 3.73 6.19
CA PHE A 364 13.15 2.83 7.17
C PHE A 364 13.06 1.41 6.66
N HIS A 365 14.10 0.62 6.86
CA HIS A 365 14.15 -0.80 6.55
C HIS A 365 14.72 -1.54 7.74
N ASN A 366 13.90 -2.31 8.44
CA ASN A 366 14.38 -3.24 9.43
C ASN A 366 14.45 -4.65 8.82
N ARG A 367 15.51 -5.39 9.16
CA ARG A 367 15.78 -6.71 8.59
C ARG A 367 15.70 -7.77 9.68
N HIS A 368 14.80 -8.73 9.48
CA HIS A 368 14.60 -9.84 10.37
C HIS A 368 15.04 -11.15 9.72
N THR A 369 15.66 -12.01 10.50
CA THR A 369 16.06 -13.38 10.13
C THR A 369 15.58 -14.32 11.21
N LYS A 370 15.72 -15.62 11.02
CA LYS A 370 15.42 -16.61 12.05
C LYS A 370 16.23 -16.40 13.35
N ASP A 371 17.37 -15.71 13.26
CA ASP A 371 18.27 -15.43 14.40
C ASP A 371 17.94 -14.09 15.11
N THR A 372 16.95 -13.32 14.62
CA THR A 372 16.53 -12.06 15.24
C THR A 372 15.83 -12.34 16.57
N SER A 373 16.36 -11.80 17.67
CA SER A 373 15.85 -12.01 19.03
C SER A 373 14.95 -10.89 19.54
N ALA A 374 15.10 -9.66 19.01
CA ALA A 374 14.35 -8.49 19.45
C ALA A 374 13.61 -7.86 18.28
N TYR A 375 12.31 -7.64 18.45
CA TYR A 375 11.44 -7.00 17.47
C TYR A 375 10.96 -5.65 17.98
N SER A 376 10.12 -5.61 19.00
CA SER A 376 9.66 -4.43 19.75
C SER A 376 9.21 -3.24 18.88
N ARG A 377 8.69 -3.48 17.70
CA ARG A 377 8.29 -2.43 16.74
C ARG A 377 9.45 -1.52 16.30
N CYS A 378 10.68 -2.00 16.41
CA CYS A 378 11.84 -1.29 15.88
C CYS A 378 11.76 -1.24 14.35
N VAL A 379 11.75 -0.04 13.79
CA VAL A 379 11.82 0.20 12.34
C VAL A 379 13.24 0.50 11.87
N GLY A 380 14.21 0.48 12.78
CA GLY A 380 15.63 0.71 12.52
C GLY A 380 15.97 2.18 12.33
N LYS A 381 16.98 2.45 11.51
CA LYS A 381 17.45 3.80 11.19
C LYS A 381 16.93 4.24 9.83
N PRO A 382 16.76 5.56 9.60
CA PRO A 382 16.42 6.04 8.28
C PRO A 382 17.51 5.65 7.26
N ILE A 383 17.09 5.38 6.04
CA ILE A 383 18.02 5.10 4.93
C ILE A 383 18.91 6.31 4.65
N SER A 384 20.07 6.08 4.05
CA SER A 384 21.17 7.06 3.96
C SER A 384 20.84 8.38 3.26
N PHE A 385 19.75 8.50 2.52
CA PHE A 385 19.30 9.73 1.89
C PHE A 385 18.09 10.40 2.57
N ALA A 386 17.60 9.84 3.66
CA ALA A 386 16.49 10.38 4.43
C ALA A 386 16.95 10.85 5.81
N GLU A 387 16.32 11.91 6.31
CA GLU A 387 16.46 12.41 7.67
C GLU A 387 15.13 12.22 8.39
N ALA A 388 15.18 11.69 9.60
CA ALA A 388 14.02 11.52 10.45
C ALA A 388 14.26 12.12 11.84
N ALA A 389 13.19 12.62 12.47
CA ALA A 389 13.22 13.11 13.84
C ALA A 389 11.90 12.82 14.55
N VAL A 390 11.97 12.59 15.86
CA VAL A 390 10.81 12.61 16.75
C VAL A 390 10.61 14.04 17.23
N LEU A 391 9.47 14.64 16.94
CA LEU A 391 9.21 16.07 17.12
C LEU A 391 8.26 16.33 18.29
N ALA A 392 8.57 17.37 19.06
CA ALA A 392 7.67 17.99 20.02
C ALA A 392 6.59 18.84 19.30
N GLU A 393 5.62 19.36 20.05
CA GLU A 393 4.54 20.21 19.52
C GLU A 393 5.04 21.51 18.88
N ASP A 394 6.14 22.07 19.37
CA ASP A 394 6.79 23.26 18.82
C ASP A 394 7.64 22.98 17.56
N GLY A 395 7.78 21.71 17.18
CA GLY A 395 8.57 21.26 16.03
C GLY A 395 10.06 21.05 16.33
N GLY A 396 10.49 21.19 17.57
CA GLY A 396 11.84 20.86 17.98
C GLY A 396 12.06 19.35 18.11
N PRO A 397 13.25 18.82 17.77
CA PRO A 397 13.57 17.41 17.98
C PRO A 397 13.56 17.04 19.46
N LEU A 398 12.92 15.91 19.81
CA LEU A 398 12.92 15.36 21.15
C LEU A 398 14.19 14.53 21.42
N PRO A 399 14.67 14.48 22.67
CA PRO A 399 15.77 13.61 23.05
C PRO A 399 15.34 12.13 23.03
N PRO A 400 16.32 11.18 22.99
CA PRO A 400 16.04 9.75 23.05
C PRO A 400 15.09 9.35 24.18
N GLY A 401 14.26 8.33 23.93
CA GLY A 401 13.27 7.80 24.86
C GLY A 401 11.97 8.61 24.96
N ARG A 402 11.90 9.81 24.39
CA ARG A 402 10.68 10.63 24.41
C ARG A 402 9.79 10.31 23.21
N ILE A 403 8.49 10.16 23.49
CA ILE A 403 7.46 9.91 22.45
C ILE A 403 7.01 11.24 21.84
N GLY A 404 6.88 11.26 20.52
CA GLY A 404 6.42 12.42 19.78
C GLY A 404 6.05 12.05 18.34
N ARG A 405 5.83 13.07 17.52
CA ARG A 405 5.45 12.90 16.11
C ARG A 405 6.67 12.58 15.24
N LEU A 406 6.53 11.56 14.39
CA LEU A 406 7.58 11.24 13.43
C LEU A 406 7.56 12.24 12.26
N GLY A 407 8.67 12.96 12.10
CA GLY A 407 8.92 13.87 10.99
C GLY A 407 9.96 13.33 10.01
N LEU A 408 9.78 13.59 8.72
CA LEU A 408 10.68 13.15 7.64
C LEU A 408 11.12 14.30 6.74
N LYS A 409 12.37 14.20 6.24
CA LYS A 409 12.88 14.90 5.08
C LYS A 409 13.50 13.87 4.14
N SER A 410 13.10 13.88 2.88
CA SER A 410 13.63 12.95 1.87
C SER A 410 13.54 13.57 0.47
N PRO A 411 14.50 13.29 -0.43
CA PRO A 411 14.40 13.67 -1.84
C PRO A 411 13.32 12.87 -2.61
N THR A 412 12.75 11.82 -2.01
CA THR A 412 11.64 11.04 -2.56
C THR A 412 10.27 11.58 -2.16
N LEU A 413 10.22 12.53 -1.22
CA LEU A 413 8.97 13.12 -0.73
C LEU A 413 8.19 13.75 -1.87
N THR A 414 6.86 13.51 -1.88
CA THR A 414 5.95 14.20 -2.80
C THR A 414 6.08 15.73 -2.65
N PRO A 415 5.92 16.50 -3.72
CA PRO A 415 5.90 17.97 -3.61
C PRO A 415 4.64 18.50 -2.90
N GLY A 416 3.59 17.69 -2.76
CA GLY A 416 2.32 18.11 -2.18
C GLY A 416 1.22 17.09 -2.35
N TYR A 417 -0.03 17.46 -2.03
CA TYR A 417 -1.21 16.74 -2.46
C TYR A 417 -1.80 17.39 -3.72
N TRP A 418 -2.27 16.57 -4.65
CA TRP A 418 -2.88 17.05 -5.88
C TRP A 418 -4.18 17.78 -5.57
N ASN A 419 -4.27 19.04 -5.99
CA ASN A 419 -5.40 19.95 -5.73
C ASN A 419 -5.75 20.18 -4.23
N ASP A 420 -4.81 19.88 -3.30
CA ASP A 420 -5.02 20.08 -1.86
C ASP A 420 -3.75 20.59 -1.16
N SER A 421 -3.31 21.78 -1.53
CA SER A 421 -2.11 22.42 -0.97
C SER A 421 -2.27 22.78 0.53
N LEU A 422 -3.49 23.05 0.99
CA LEU A 422 -3.75 23.43 2.38
C LEU A 422 -3.47 22.25 3.33
N THR A 423 -3.96 21.06 3.00
CA THR A 423 -3.68 19.86 3.80
C THR A 423 -2.18 19.58 3.84
N TRP A 424 -1.50 19.70 2.69
CA TRP A 424 -0.04 19.52 2.64
C TRP A 424 0.70 20.51 3.54
N HIS A 425 0.29 21.77 3.54
CA HIS A 425 0.91 22.81 4.38
C HIS A 425 0.76 22.49 5.88
N ARG A 426 -0.40 22.02 6.29
CA ARG A 426 -0.67 21.62 7.69
C ARG A 426 0.15 20.42 8.18
N MET A 427 0.65 19.59 7.25
CA MET A 427 1.50 18.44 7.57
C MET A 427 3.00 18.81 7.68
N ARG A 428 3.33 20.11 7.88
CA ARG A 428 4.71 20.59 8.00
C ARG A 428 4.94 21.17 9.39
N LEU A 429 6.00 20.69 10.05
CA LEU A 429 6.38 21.14 11.39
C LEU A 429 7.91 21.13 11.53
N GLY A 430 8.53 22.20 12.02
CA GLY A 430 9.98 22.27 12.25
C GLY A 430 10.84 22.01 10.99
N GLY A 431 10.28 22.24 9.79
CA GLY A 431 10.95 21.93 8.51
C GLY A 431 10.84 20.47 8.06
N TYR A 432 10.19 19.61 8.85
CA TYR A 432 9.88 18.22 8.52
C TYR A 432 8.46 18.09 7.95
N TRP A 433 8.23 17.05 7.17
CA TRP A 433 6.91 16.56 6.86
C TRP A 433 6.48 15.54 7.93
N LEU A 434 5.28 15.69 8.48
CA LEU A 434 4.72 14.79 9.49
C LEU A 434 4.11 13.56 8.84
N THR A 435 4.57 12.38 9.22
CA THR A 435 4.07 11.10 8.69
C THR A 435 2.65 10.77 9.19
N GLY A 436 2.25 11.37 10.31
CA GLY A 436 1.06 11.02 11.08
C GLY A 436 1.30 9.88 12.06
N ASP A 437 2.55 9.40 12.19
CA ASP A 437 2.94 8.36 13.13
C ASP A 437 3.53 8.94 14.41
N LEU A 438 3.38 8.18 15.51
CA LEU A 438 4.04 8.39 16.79
C LEU A 438 5.22 7.44 16.91
N ALA A 439 6.33 7.95 17.39
CA ALA A 439 7.56 7.19 17.54
C ALA A 439 8.37 7.67 18.74
N HIS A 440 9.33 6.87 19.16
CA HIS A 440 10.48 7.33 19.94
C HIS A 440 11.78 6.85 19.28
N GLN A 441 12.90 7.42 19.68
CA GLN A 441 14.24 7.03 19.25
C GLN A 441 15.03 6.57 20.45
N ASP A 442 15.87 5.52 20.31
CA ASP A 442 16.81 5.11 21.33
C ASP A 442 18.15 5.90 21.26
N GLU A 443 19.06 5.64 22.21
CA GLU A 443 20.38 6.28 22.26
C GLU A 443 21.28 5.85 21.10
N GLU A 444 21.04 4.68 20.51
CA GLU A 444 21.73 4.15 19.33
C GLU A 444 21.22 4.76 18.02
N GLY A 445 20.12 5.52 18.06
CA GLY A 445 19.50 6.17 16.93
C GLY A 445 18.53 5.29 16.14
N ASN A 446 18.06 4.17 16.70
CA ASN A 446 16.98 3.38 16.13
C ASN A 446 15.63 4.01 16.48
N PHE A 447 14.70 3.97 15.54
CA PHE A 447 13.34 4.44 15.72
C PHE A 447 12.41 3.27 16.02
N TYR A 448 11.42 3.53 16.86
CA TYR A 448 10.39 2.59 17.25
C TYR A 448 9.03 3.19 16.92
N HIS A 449 8.30 2.53 16.03
CA HIS A 449 6.94 2.92 15.68
C HIS A 449 5.97 2.47 16.76
N LEU A 450 5.18 3.39 17.29
CA LEU A 450 4.22 3.09 18.36
C LEU A 450 2.80 2.95 17.83
N ASP A 451 2.36 3.95 17.09
CA ASP A 451 1.00 4.02 16.54
C ASP A 451 0.84 5.13 15.50
N ARG A 452 -0.33 5.21 14.89
CA ARG A 452 -0.80 6.42 14.21
C ARG A 452 -1.34 7.41 15.26
N ALA A 453 -1.04 8.70 15.11
CA ALA A 453 -1.53 9.71 16.05
C ALA A 453 -3.07 9.72 16.23
N PRO A 454 -3.89 9.50 15.16
CA PRO A 454 -5.34 9.39 15.31
C PRO A 454 -5.83 8.08 15.94
N ASP A 455 -4.98 7.05 16.03
CA ASP A 455 -5.35 5.73 16.52
C ASP A 455 -4.83 5.46 17.95
N ALA A 456 -3.96 6.33 18.48
CA ALA A 456 -3.60 6.33 19.89
C ALA A 456 -4.83 6.68 20.74
N ILE A 457 -5.09 5.91 21.80
CA ILE A 457 -6.31 6.00 22.59
C ILE A 457 -5.97 6.55 23.96
N ARG A 458 -6.53 7.68 24.30
CA ARG A 458 -6.37 8.30 25.61
C ARG A 458 -7.42 7.70 26.56
N THR A 459 -6.98 7.01 27.61
CA THR A 459 -7.83 6.37 28.60
C THR A 459 -7.51 6.91 30.01
N PRO A 460 -8.39 6.73 31.03
CA PRO A 460 -8.08 7.09 32.42
C PRO A 460 -6.81 6.41 32.97
N ALA A 461 -6.46 5.25 32.44
CA ALA A 461 -5.27 4.48 32.84
C ALA A 461 -3.98 4.89 32.09
N GLY A 462 -4.07 5.80 31.12
CA GLY A 462 -2.97 6.26 30.28
C GLY A 462 -3.24 6.10 28.79
N ILE A 463 -2.22 6.33 27.96
CA ILE A 463 -2.35 6.22 26.50
C ILE A 463 -2.14 4.77 26.07
N VAL A 464 -3.16 4.18 25.43
CA VAL A 464 -3.07 2.89 24.75
C VAL A 464 -2.62 3.15 23.31
N PHE A 465 -1.45 2.64 22.96
CA PHE A 465 -0.96 2.61 21.57
C PHE A 465 -1.49 1.34 20.91
N SER A 466 -2.51 1.48 20.07
CA SER A 466 -3.28 0.36 19.53
C SER A 466 -2.37 -0.66 18.85
N THR A 467 -1.52 -0.23 17.92
CA THR A 467 -0.61 -1.13 17.16
C THR A 467 0.38 -1.86 18.07
N ARG A 468 0.92 -1.18 19.08
CA ARG A 468 1.84 -1.81 20.04
C ARG A 468 1.14 -2.80 20.96
N THR A 469 -0.10 -2.53 21.32
CA THR A 469 -0.96 -3.42 22.12
C THR A 469 -1.32 -4.68 21.33
N GLU A 470 -1.72 -4.53 20.06
CA GLU A 470 -1.99 -5.63 19.12
C GLU A 470 -0.78 -6.56 19.00
N GLU A 471 0.41 -6.02 18.77
CA GLU A 471 1.66 -6.78 18.69
C GLU A 471 1.93 -7.62 19.94
N LEU A 472 1.75 -7.03 21.12
CA LEU A 472 1.96 -7.72 22.38
C LEU A 472 0.95 -8.87 22.56
N LEU A 473 -0.31 -8.64 22.24
CA LEU A 473 -1.37 -9.65 22.38
C LEU A 473 -1.16 -10.82 21.41
N LEU A 474 -0.84 -10.55 20.16
CA LEU A 474 -0.54 -11.60 19.18
C LEU A 474 0.71 -12.42 19.52
N ALA A 475 1.70 -11.80 20.14
CA ALA A 475 2.89 -12.52 20.60
C ALA A 475 2.65 -13.39 21.85
N ALA A 476 1.75 -12.96 22.74
CA ALA A 476 1.49 -13.62 24.01
C ALA A 476 0.33 -14.63 24.00
N LEU A 477 -0.59 -14.51 23.05
CA LEU A 477 -1.81 -15.32 22.94
C LEU A 477 -1.81 -16.03 21.57
N PRO A 478 -1.22 -17.24 21.47
CA PRO A 478 -1.05 -17.94 20.20
C PRO A 478 -2.37 -18.43 19.58
N GLU A 479 -3.47 -18.38 20.32
CA GLU A 479 -4.82 -18.69 19.83
C GLU A 479 -5.38 -17.57 18.92
N LEU A 480 -4.77 -16.37 18.96
CA LEU A 480 -5.18 -15.26 18.10
C LEU A 480 -4.55 -15.37 16.73
N SER A 481 -5.37 -15.31 15.69
CA SER A 481 -4.90 -15.13 14.31
C SER A 481 -4.69 -13.66 13.95
N ASP A 482 -5.52 -12.76 14.52
CA ASP A 482 -5.42 -11.32 14.35
C ASP A 482 -6.05 -10.58 15.55
N CYS A 483 -5.67 -9.33 15.75
CA CYS A 483 -6.18 -8.47 16.80
C CYS A 483 -6.22 -7.02 16.35
N THR A 484 -7.30 -6.30 16.64
CA THR A 484 -7.44 -4.87 16.37
C THR A 484 -7.88 -4.16 17.64
N VAL A 485 -7.16 -3.08 18.03
CA VAL A 485 -7.51 -2.27 19.20
C VAL A 485 -8.07 -0.93 18.75
N VAL A 486 -9.25 -0.57 19.26
CA VAL A 486 -9.96 0.66 18.92
C VAL A 486 -10.41 1.43 20.16
N GLY A 487 -10.45 2.76 20.07
CA GLY A 487 -10.97 3.62 21.13
C GLY A 487 -12.43 4.00 20.88
N ILE A 488 -13.30 3.78 21.85
CA ILE A 488 -14.71 4.17 21.80
C ILE A 488 -14.89 5.37 22.72
N ALA A 489 -15.12 6.53 22.13
CA ALA A 489 -15.35 7.78 22.85
C ALA A 489 -16.81 8.24 22.73
N PRO A 490 -17.33 9.00 23.68
CA PRO A 490 -18.63 9.66 23.56
C PRO A 490 -18.68 10.59 22.33
N GLU A 491 -19.88 10.84 21.81
CA GLU A 491 -20.06 11.71 20.65
C GLU A 491 -19.46 13.11 20.89
N GLY A 492 -18.70 13.60 19.92
CA GLY A 492 -18.03 14.90 19.99
C GLY A 492 -16.75 14.94 20.84
N VAL A 493 -16.39 13.85 21.52
CA VAL A 493 -15.15 13.76 22.31
C VAL A 493 -14.00 13.33 21.43
N ARG A 494 -12.91 14.08 21.45
CA ARG A 494 -11.65 13.72 20.80
C ARG A 494 -10.69 13.11 21.81
N ALA A 495 -10.47 11.80 21.72
CA ALA A 495 -9.66 11.02 22.65
C ALA A 495 -8.43 10.35 21.99
N ASP A 496 -7.94 10.95 20.89
CA ASP A 496 -6.69 10.56 20.21
C ASP A 496 -5.47 11.30 20.81
N TRP A 497 -4.30 11.18 20.16
CA TRP A 497 -3.07 11.86 20.59
C TRP A 497 -3.24 13.39 20.76
N ASP A 498 -4.01 14.03 19.89
CA ASP A 498 -4.21 15.48 19.85
C ASP A 498 -5.42 15.95 20.66
N GLY A 499 -6.20 14.99 21.18
CA GLY A 499 -7.37 15.28 22.00
C GLY A 499 -7.02 15.44 23.48
N ASP A 500 -7.97 15.96 24.24
CA ASP A 500 -7.95 16.11 25.68
C ASP A 500 -9.02 15.26 26.39
N GLY A 501 -9.89 14.60 25.60
CA GLY A 501 -10.90 13.67 26.11
C GLY A 501 -10.36 12.27 26.35
N GLU A 502 -11.21 11.40 26.89
CA GLU A 502 -10.92 10.00 27.18
C GLU A 502 -11.89 9.08 26.43
N ALA A 503 -11.43 7.86 26.14
CA ALA A 503 -12.18 6.80 25.48
C ALA A 503 -12.01 5.48 26.23
N GLU A 504 -12.93 4.56 26.00
CA GLU A 504 -12.76 3.15 26.34
C GLU A 504 -11.93 2.44 25.25
N ALA A 505 -10.97 1.61 25.66
CA ALA A 505 -10.18 0.82 24.72
C ALA A 505 -10.79 -0.59 24.58
N TYR A 506 -11.10 -0.99 23.35
CA TYR A 506 -11.65 -2.31 23.02
C TYR A 506 -10.65 -3.09 22.20
N ALA A 507 -10.42 -4.36 22.60
CA ALA A 507 -9.63 -5.33 21.83
C ALA A 507 -10.59 -6.24 21.05
N LEU A 508 -10.51 -6.19 19.72
CA LEU A 508 -11.29 -7.01 18.79
C LEU A 508 -10.42 -8.20 18.37
N LEU A 509 -10.81 -9.41 18.79
CA LEU A 509 -9.99 -10.61 18.69
C LEU A 509 -10.53 -11.54 17.61
N GLN A 510 -9.68 -12.03 16.73
CA GLN A 510 -9.97 -13.07 15.75
C GLN A 510 -9.22 -14.35 16.18
N LEU A 511 -9.95 -15.44 16.36
CA LEU A 511 -9.38 -16.72 16.79
C LEU A 511 -8.98 -17.58 15.59
N ALA A 512 -7.87 -18.31 15.70
CA ALA A 512 -7.36 -19.17 14.63
C ALA A 512 -8.36 -20.31 14.27
N ASP A 513 -9.03 -20.87 15.25
CA ASP A 513 -9.98 -21.98 15.05
C ASP A 513 -11.26 -21.54 14.31
N GLU A 514 -11.74 -20.30 14.53
CA GLU A 514 -12.93 -19.75 13.86
C GLU A 514 -12.67 -19.48 12.37
N LEU A 515 -11.44 -19.16 11.99
CA LEU A 515 -11.03 -19.02 10.57
C LEU A 515 -11.03 -20.36 9.81
N ALA A 516 -10.81 -21.48 10.50
CA ALA A 516 -10.83 -22.80 9.88
C ALA A 516 -12.26 -23.23 9.53
N ASP A 517 -13.25 -22.89 10.36
CA ASP A 517 -14.66 -23.23 10.15
C ASP A 517 -15.31 -22.40 9.01
N GLU A 518 -14.97 -21.11 8.89
CA GLU A 518 -15.48 -20.24 7.80
C GLU A 518 -15.00 -20.70 6.41
N ARG A 519 -13.80 -21.30 6.29
CA ARG A 519 -13.27 -21.84 5.03
C ARG A 519 -14.02 -23.08 4.53
N THR A 520 -14.73 -23.78 5.40
CA THR A 520 -15.55 -24.96 5.06
C THR A 520 -16.97 -24.60 4.62
N ASP A 521 -17.45 -23.40 4.94
CA ASP A 521 -18.86 -22.97 4.73
C ASP A 521 -19.07 -22.06 3.49
N GLU A 522 -18.05 -21.79 2.66
CA GLU A 522 -18.16 -20.95 1.43
C GLU A 522 -19.10 -21.51 0.33
N ARG A 523 -20.16 -22.24 0.68
CA ARG A 523 -21.15 -22.81 -0.27
C ARG A 523 -22.56 -22.27 -0.19
N THR A 524 -22.83 -21.21 0.56
CA THR A 524 -24.17 -20.59 0.55
C THR A 524 -24.06 -19.06 0.59
N ASP A 525 -24.17 -18.46 -0.61
CA ASP A 525 -24.54 -17.06 -0.79
C ASP A 525 -25.97 -16.83 -0.26
N GLU A 526 -26.12 -16.40 0.98
CA GLU A 526 -27.30 -15.68 1.45
C GLU A 526 -26.83 -14.44 2.21
N LEU A 527 -27.22 -13.26 1.68
CA LEU A 527 -27.10 -11.96 2.33
C LEU A 527 -27.76 -12.02 3.71
N ALA A 528 -26.95 -12.29 4.74
CA ALA A 528 -27.41 -12.23 6.11
C ALA A 528 -27.51 -10.78 6.55
N ASP A 529 -28.69 -10.41 7.01
CA ASP A 529 -29.04 -9.17 7.69
C ASP A 529 -28.08 -8.94 8.87
N THR A 530 -27.13 -7.97 8.70
CA THR A 530 -26.09 -7.68 9.68
C THR A 530 -26.62 -6.77 10.78
N SER A 531 -27.45 -7.30 11.66
CA SER A 531 -27.64 -6.70 12.99
C SER A 531 -26.50 -7.20 13.90
N ALA A 532 -25.69 -6.27 14.43
CA ALA A 532 -24.49 -6.53 15.22
C ALA A 532 -24.73 -7.14 16.63
N THR A 533 -25.72 -8.00 16.78
CA THR A 533 -26.16 -8.58 18.07
C THR A 533 -25.42 -9.86 18.49
N GLY A 534 -24.29 -10.20 17.86
CA GLY A 534 -23.52 -11.41 18.16
C GLY A 534 -22.20 -11.23 18.95
N ALA A 535 -21.68 -10.01 19.10
CA ALA A 535 -20.46 -9.76 19.85
C ALA A 535 -20.76 -9.59 21.36
N GLY A 536 -20.95 -10.68 22.06
CA GLY A 536 -21.03 -10.66 23.54
C GLY A 536 -19.68 -10.23 24.14
N VAL A 537 -19.72 -9.38 25.19
CA VAL A 537 -18.54 -9.11 26.00
C VAL A 537 -18.07 -10.44 26.58
N ASP A 538 -16.85 -10.83 26.22
CA ASP A 538 -16.25 -12.04 26.75
C ASP A 538 -15.39 -11.67 27.96
N GLU A 539 -15.96 -11.81 29.17
CA GLU A 539 -15.27 -11.48 30.42
C GLU A 539 -14.01 -12.32 30.61
N GLU A 540 -14.00 -13.56 30.15
CA GLU A 540 -12.83 -14.44 30.20
C GLU A 540 -11.69 -13.88 29.34
N TRP A 541 -11.98 -13.52 28.06
CA TRP A 541 -11.00 -12.93 27.18
C TRP A 541 -10.54 -11.57 27.66
N THR A 542 -11.43 -10.73 28.20
CA THR A 542 -11.05 -9.44 28.82
C THR A 542 -10.06 -9.64 29.97
N GLY A 543 -10.32 -10.64 30.82
CA GLY A 543 -9.40 -11.01 31.90
C GLY A 543 -8.04 -11.48 31.41
N ARG A 544 -8.00 -12.36 30.40
CA ARG A 544 -6.76 -12.87 29.79
C ARG A 544 -5.94 -11.77 29.11
N VAL A 545 -6.57 -10.93 28.30
CA VAL A 545 -5.95 -9.78 27.64
C VAL A 545 -5.35 -8.85 28.66
N ASN A 546 -6.10 -8.45 29.69
CA ASN A 546 -5.60 -7.52 30.71
C ASN A 546 -4.51 -8.12 31.60
N ALA A 547 -4.48 -9.43 31.81
CA ALA A 547 -3.37 -10.10 32.49
C ALA A 547 -2.05 -9.95 31.70
N VAL A 548 -2.11 -10.14 30.38
CA VAL A 548 -0.94 -9.93 29.49
C VAL A 548 -0.49 -8.48 29.50
N LEU A 549 -1.42 -7.53 29.33
CA LEU A 549 -1.11 -6.09 29.30
C LEU A 549 -0.50 -5.61 30.61
N THR A 550 -1.09 -6.01 31.74
CA THR A 550 -0.59 -5.65 33.09
C THR A 550 0.81 -6.20 33.34
N ALA A 551 1.06 -7.47 32.96
CA ALA A 551 2.37 -8.08 33.13
C ALA A 551 3.48 -7.35 32.32
N ALA A 552 3.10 -6.74 31.20
CA ALA A 552 4.01 -5.96 30.34
C ALA A 552 4.06 -4.46 30.71
N GLY A 553 3.29 -3.99 31.70
CA GLY A 553 3.23 -2.59 32.11
C GLY A 553 2.46 -1.69 31.12
N PHE A 554 1.51 -2.28 30.39
CA PHE A 554 0.63 -1.56 29.46
C PHE A 554 -0.69 -1.18 30.15
N PRO A 555 -1.34 -0.07 29.74
CA PRO A 555 -2.68 0.24 30.17
C PRO A 555 -3.66 -0.88 29.79
N PRO A 556 -4.65 -1.21 30.65
CA PRO A 556 -5.64 -2.23 30.34
C PRO A 556 -6.61 -1.77 29.24
N VAL A 557 -7.23 -2.73 28.57
CA VAL A 557 -8.42 -2.50 27.73
C VAL A 557 -9.68 -2.61 28.58
N THR A 558 -10.73 -1.88 28.18
CA THR A 558 -12.02 -1.91 28.86
C THR A 558 -12.75 -3.23 28.58
N ARG A 559 -12.68 -3.69 27.32
CA ARG A 559 -13.37 -4.92 26.85
C ARG A 559 -12.54 -5.66 25.82
N ALA A 560 -12.68 -6.99 25.79
CA ALA A 560 -12.26 -7.82 24.67
C ALA A 560 -13.50 -8.47 24.03
N LEU A 561 -13.57 -8.41 22.70
CA LEU A 561 -14.70 -8.91 21.91
C LEU A 561 -14.17 -9.88 20.86
N ARG A 562 -14.81 -11.04 20.74
CA ARG A 562 -14.52 -11.97 19.64
C ARG A 562 -15.22 -11.49 18.36
N MET A 563 -14.49 -11.50 17.26
CA MET A 563 -14.92 -11.00 15.95
C MET A 563 -14.66 -12.05 14.88
N LYS A 564 -15.62 -12.24 13.99
CA LYS A 564 -15.37 -13.00 12.77
C LYS A 564 -14.55 -12.17 11.79
N ALA A 565 -13.80 -12.83 10.91
CA ALA A 565 -12.96 -12.15 9.91
C ALA A 565 -13.77 -11.20 9.01
N GLY A 566 -15.00 -11.60 8.63
CA GLY A 566 -15.91 -10.79 7.81
C GLY A 566 -16.47 -9.55 8.52
N ASP A 567 -16.42 -9.50 9.85
CA ASP A 567 -16.94 -8.36 10.64
C ASP A 567 -15.94 -7.22 10.77
N VAL A 568 -14.67 -7.45 10.46
CA VAL A 568 -13.62 -6.42 10.53
C VAL A 568 -13.60 -5.61 9.24
N ALA A 569 -13.96 -4.32 9.33
CA ALA A 569 -13.97 -3.43 8.18
C ALA A 569 -12.55 -3.21 7.64
N LYS A 570 -12.30 -3.62 6.40
CA LYS A 570 -11.02 -3.44 5.70
C LYS A 570 -11.15 -2.41 4.57
N GLY A 571 -10.13 -1.57 4.41
CA GLY A 571 -10.05 -0.62 3.31
C GLY A 571 -9.55 -1.25 2.01
N ALA A 572 -9.54 -0.48 0.94
CA ALA A 572 -9.11 -0.91 -0.40
C ALA A 572 -7.67 -1.48 -0.47
N THR A 573 -6.85 -1.23 0.53
CA THR A 573 -5.48 -1.76 0.67
C THR A 573 -5.38 -2.95 1.64
N GLY A 574 -6.52 -3.50 2.09
CA GLY A 574 -6.56 -4.58 3.09
C GLY A 574 -6.33 -4.14 4.54
N LYS A 575 -6.06 -2.85 4.78
CA LYS A 575 -5.87 -2.30 6.14
C LYS A 575 -7.19 -2.20 6.88
N VAL A 576 -7.17 -2.51 8.18
CA VAL A 576 -8.35 -2.31 9.05
C VAL A 576 -8.70 -0.82 9.12
N LEU A 577 -9.97 -0.52 8.88
CA LEU A 577 -10.52 0.82 8.99
C LEU A 577 -10.98 1.08 10.43
N LYS A 578 -10.01 1.34 11.34
CA LYS A 578 -10.27 1.57 12.76
C LYS A 578 -11.36 2.62 13.01
N ARG A 579 -11.45 3.66 12.17
CA ARG A 579 -12.50 4.66 12.27
C ARG A 579 -13.90 4.06 12.05
N VAL A 580 -14.07 3.22 11.04
CA VAL A 580 -15.36 2.57 10.76
C VAL A 580 -15.75 1.65 11.92
N MET A 581 -14.77 0.94 12.48
CA MET A 581 -15.00 0.11 13.66
C MET A 581 -15.40 0.95 14.87
N ARG A 582 -14.73 2.08 15.12
CA ARG A 582 -15.10 3.03 16.18
C ARG A 582 -16.54 3.52 16.04
N ASP A 583 -16.90 4.00 14.84
CA ASP A 583 -18.25 4.55 14.57
C ASP A 583 -19.33 3.46 14.79
N ARG A 584 -19.08 2.21 14.36
CA ARG A 584 -19.98 1.06 14.56
C ARG A 584 -20.20 0.78 16.05
N PHE A 585 -19.13 0.60 16.83
CA PHE A 585 -19.25 0.29 18.26
C PHE A 585 -19.74 1.47 19.10
N ALA A 586 -19.49 2.70 18.72
CA ALA A 586 -20.07 3.88 19.37
C ALA A 586 -21.61 3.91 19.22
N ALA A 587 -22.13 3.57 18.04
CA ALA A 587 -23.57 3.45 17.81
C ALA A 587 -24.21 2.34 18.63
N ASP A 588 -23.57 1.17 18.71
CA ASP A 588 -24.05 0.03 19.50
C ASP A 588 -24.07 0.34 21.01
N THR A 589 -23.04 1.03 21.51
CA THR A 589 -22.98 1.46 22.91
C THR A 589 -24.06 2.49 23.23
N ALA A 590 -24.30 3.45 22.36
CA ALA A 590 -25.36 4.45 22.52
C ALA A 590 -26.76 3.81 22.53
N ALA A 591 -26.99 2.82 21.66
CA ALA A 591 -28.23 2.06 21.62
C ALA A 591 -28.47 1.25 22.90
N ALA A 592 -27.41 0.63 23.46
CA ALA A 592 -27.48 -0.13 24.70
C ALA A 592 -27.82 0.78 25.90
N VAL A 593 -27.17 1.95 26.01
CA VAL A 593 -27.44 2.93 27.08
C VAL A 593 -28.89 3.44 26.98
N ALA A 594 -29.35 3.76 25.76
CA ALA A 594 -30.75 4.23 25.55
C ALA A 594 -31.79 3.15 25.91
N ALA A 595 -31.46 1.87 25.71
CA ALA A 595 -32.32 0.76 26.11
C ALA A 595 -32.39 0.56 27.63
N GLU A 596 -31.27 0.75 28.34
CA GLU A 596 -31.23 0.70 29.82
C GLU A 596 -31.99 1.87 30.45
N GLU A 597 -31.88 3.10 29.90
CA GLU A 597 -32.64 4.27 30.38
C GLU A 597 -34.16 4.16 30.16
N GLN A 598 -34.61 3.36 29.16
CA GLN A 598 -36.03 3.08 28.92
C GLN A 598 -36.62 2.03 29.86
N HIS A 599 -35.76 1.23 30.54
CA HIS A 599 -36.15 0.17 31.45
C HIS A 599 -35.95 0.55 32.93
N ALA A 600 -35.35 1.71 33.23
CA ALA A 600 -35.20 2.30 34.55
C ALA A 600 -36.32 3.33 34.84
#